data_bbb543bfa51f04070a4f5222c18496c2
#
_entry.id   bbb543bfa51f04070a4f5222c18496c2
#
_cell.length_a   1.000
_cell.length_b   1.000
_cell.length_c   1.000
_cell.angle_alpha   90.00
_cell.angle_beta   90.00
_cell.angle_gamma   90.00
#
_symmetry.space_group_name_H-M   'P 1'
#
loop_
_entity.id
_entity.type
_entity.pdbx_description
1 polymer ?
#
loop_
_entity_poly.entity_id
_entity_poly.type
_entity_poly.pdbx_seq_one_letter_code
_entity_poly.pdbx_strand_id
1 'polypeptide(L)'
;MRSVLLLIFTLFITHFAGGMEVVNSGIVFAGKAAGENNAAKRFPFSWELAKKNSLNKILADKLSKYNNSNFSILTDDLGSTKRNSASLAFVVDFEKYYISKLSGFEKFKLEIFIVAEAMFFDFKTKSILASHPFIISYSEICDNRPDEAHIRAIFERIYGADAFIVNSQNLNIFDFFIETISNINPERVHSSSIGVSKVNILPETIDNVLKMGFREDEAKEFIASLFNAYIYKNFKIPVIPYSYDGSEIFYVMADGYMESDKLTNQLLLQAPRSTYKIDISLRKLLSKIAEERRGIRTYFFGASYLVSVRDIEDEVVFNKTIGKGNSAIYIAGEEKNWPFEAEYIEVLIMLTQSAGERLKTDAKFSGFSEIIEKCR
;
A
#
# COMPACT_ATOMS: atom_id res chain seq x y z
N MET A 1 15.59 -45.67 -37.58
CA MET A 1 15.83 -44.20 -37.56
C MET A 1 14.68 -43.35 -37.00
N ARG A 2 13.40 -43.76 -37.06
CA ARG A 2 12.26 -42.98 -36.50
C ARG A 2 12.21 -42.92 -34.96
N SER A 3 12.69 -43.96 -34.26
CA SER A 3 12.63 -44.02 -32.80
C SER A 3 13.66 -43.16 -32.08
N VAL A 4 14.79 -42.83 -32.70
CA VAL A 4 15.85 -41.98 -32.15
C VAL A 4 15.47 -40.50 -32.19
N LEU A 5 14.70 -40.10 -33.22
CA LEU A 5 14.23 -38.72 -33.38
C LEU A 5 13.19 -38.31 -32.30
N LEU A 6 12.39 -39.29 -31.87
CA LEU A 6 11.36 -39.05 -30.81
C LEU A 6 12.00 -38.86 -29.43
N LEU A 7 13.11 -39.55 -29.17
CA LEU A 7 13.83 -39.46 -27.86
C LEU A 7 14.57 -38.11 -27.71
N ILE A 8 15.07 -37.55 -28.83
CA ILE A 8 15.74 -36.24 -28.81
C ILE A 8 14.72 -35.11 -28.61
N PHE A 9 13.50 -35.25 -29.15
CA PHE A 9 12.45 -34.23 -28.97
C PHE A 9 11.89 -34.22 -27.56
N THR A 10 11.80 -35.38 -26.89
CA THR A 10 11.38 -35.47 -25.47
C THR A 10 12.44 -34.94 -24.51
N LEU A 11 13.73 -35.02 -24.83
CA LEU A 11 14.81 -34.44 -24.00
C LEU A 11 14.91 -32.92 -24.10
N PHE A 12 14.40 -32.29 -25.16
CA PHE A 12 14.37 -30.84 -25.28
C PHE A 12 13.16 -30.18 -24.57
N ILE A 13 12.10 -30.94 -24.29
CA ILE A 13 10.89 -30.41 -23.62
C ILE A 13 11.06 -30.36 -22.10
N THR A 14 12.00 -31.05 -21.50
CA THR A 14 12.21 -31.10 -20.04
C THR A 14 13.10 -29.98 -19.48
N HIS A 15 13.59 -29.05 -20.31
CA HIS A 15 14.52 -28.01 -19.86
C HIS A 15 13.90 -26.60 -19.73
N PHE A 16 12.58 -26.45 -19.85
CA PHE A 16 11.92 -25.16 -19.70
C PHE A 16 10.94 -25.05 -18.51
N ALA A 17 11.05 -25.94 -17.52
CA ALA A 17 10.30 -25.84 -16.28
C ALA A 17 11.13 -25.19 -15.14
N GLY A 18 12.09 -24.36 -15.48
CA GLY A 18 12.78 -23.52 -14.50
C GLY A 18 11.95 -22.25 -14.26
N GLY A 19 11.20 -22.19 -13.16
CA GLY A 19 10.52 -20.95 -12.75
C GLY A 19 11.50 -19.77 -12.71
N MET A 20 10.99 -18.56 -12.90
CA MET A 20 11.78 -17.32 -12.81
C MET A 20 12.49 -17.25 -11.45
N GLU A 21 13.79 -16.98 -11.48
CA GLU A 21 14.57 -16.77 -10.24
C GLU A 21 14.42 -15.32 -9.79
N VAL A 22 14.02 -15.11 -8.53
CA VAL A 22 13.77 -13.79 -7.94
C VAL A 22 14.64 -13.63 -6.69
N VAL A 23 15.35 -12.51 -6.60
CA VAL A 23 16.23 -12.21 -5.45
C VAL A 23 15.44 -11.39 -4.41
N ASN A 24 15.43 -11.84 -3.15
CA ASN A 24 14.88 -11.05 -2.05
C ASN A 24 15.77 -9.83 -1.78
N SER A 25 15.20 -8.64 -1.96
CA SER A 25 15.88 -7.36 -1.70
C SER A 25 15.56 -6.78 -0.31
N GLY A 26 14.85 -7.53 0.53
CA GLY A 26 14.56 -7.14 1.90
C GLY A 26 13.45 -6.09 2.03
N ILE A 27 13.51 -5.35 3.14
CA ILE A 27 12.51 -4.35 3.52
C ILE A 27 12.97 -2.96 3.10
N VAL A 28 12.09 -2.26 2.40
CA VAL A 28 12.31 -0.90 1.94
C VAL A 28 11.15 0.00 2.36
N PHE A 29 11.41 1.28 2.50
CA PHE A 29 10.44 2.29 2.91
C PHE A 29 10.26 3.29 1.79
N ALA A 30 9.04 3.55 1.37
CA ALA A 30 8.73 4.55 0.37
C ALA A 30 9.01 5.95 0.91
N GLY A 31 9.68 6.80 0.15
CA GLY A 31 10.02 8.13 0.64
C GLY A 31 10.40 9.13 -0.43
N LYS A 32 9.90 10.35 -0.29
CA LYS A 32 10.47 11.52 -0.96
C LYS A 32 11.81 11.88 -0.33
N ALA A 33 12.74 12.07 -1.22
CA ALA A 33 14.03 12.72 -0.96
C ALA A 33 14.77 12.33 0.33
N ALA A 34 15.74 11.46 0.11
CA ALA A 34 17.02 11.50 0.78
C ALA A 34 17.03 11.38 2.31
N GLY A 35 17.07 10.17 2.78
CA GLY A 35 17.73 9.87 4.04
C GLY A 35 16.88 9.20 5.09
N GLU A 36 17.58 8.46 5.94
CA GLU A 36 17.04 7.73 7.10
C GLU A 36 16.18 8.61 8.02
N ASN A 37 16.54 9.88 8.18
CA ASN A 37 15.77 10.83 9.01
C ASN A 37 14.33 11.07 8.52
N ASN A 38 14.09 10.97 7.22
CA ASN A 38 12.73 11.11 6.68
C ASN A 38 11.93 9.82 6.87
N ALA A 39 12.54 8.66 6.62
CA ALA A 39 11.93 7.36 6.88
C ALA A 39 11.56 7.19 8.36
N ALA A 40 12.46 7.55 9.28
CA ALA A 40 12.20 7.51 10.73
C ALA A 40 11.01 8.40 11.17
N LYS A 41 10.77 9.53 10.48
CA LYS A 41 9.62 10.40 10.79
C LYS A 41 8.31 9.86 10.23
N ARG A 42 8.35 9.28 9.03
CA ARG A 42 7.16 8.77 8.34
C ARG A 42 6.72 7.41 8.82
N PHE A 43 7.67 6.57 9.25
CA PHE A 43 7.47 5.19 9.68
C PHE A 43 8.09 4.95 11.06
N PRO A 44 7.63 5.67 12.10
CA PRO A 44 8.35 5.70 13.38
C PRO A 44 8.49 4.33 14.05
N PHE A 45 7.49 3.46 13.90
CA PHE A 45 7.54 2.14 14.50
C PHE A 45 8.21 1.10 13.60
N SER A 46 7.77 0.98 12.36
CA SER A 46 8.33 -0.03 11.44
C SER A 46 9.79 0.24 11.10
N TRP A 47 10.21 1.52 10.97
CA TRP A 47 11.62 1.87 10.78
C TRP A 47 12.48 1.47 11.98
N GLU A 48 12.02 1.77 13.20
CA GLU A 48 12.75 1.40 14.41
C GLU A 48 12.87 -0.12 14.56
N LEU A 49 11.78 -0.85 14.30
CA LEU A 49 11.78 -2.31 14.31
C LEU A 49 12.72 -2.89 13.24
N ALA A 50 12.73 -2.32 12.04
CA ALA A 50 13.65 -2.75 10.99
C ALA A 50 15.12 -2.59 11.40
N LYS A 51 15.46 -1.49 12.07
CA LYS A 51 16.83 -1.24 12.56
C LYS A 51 17.22 -2.10 13.76
N LYS A 52 16.28 -2.44 14.66
CA LYS A 52 16.58 -3.15 15.91
C LYS A 52 16.40 -4.67 15.82
N ASN A 53 15.37 -5.13 15.17
CA ASN A 53 14.87 -6.49 15.32
C ASN A 53 15.18 -7.40 14.11
N SER A 54 16.07 -6.98 13.22
CA SER A 54 16.45 -7.80 12.05
C SER A 54 15.23 -8.27 11.24
N LEU A 55 14.28 -7.38 10.96
CA LEU A 55 13.05 -7.72 10.22
C LEU A 55 13.37 -8.40 8.87
N ASN A 56 14.48 -8.03 8.22
CA ASN A 56 14.95 -8.70 7.02
C ASN A 56 15.22 -10.20 7.24
N LYS A 57 15.72 -10.58 8.43
CA LYS A 57 15.91 -11.99 8.79
C LYS A 57 14.57 -12.69 8.94
N ILE A 58 13.60 -12.08 9.63
CA ILE A 58 12.25 -12.64 9.77
C ILE A 58 11.61 -12.84 8.39
N LEU A 59 11.71 -11.83 7.51
CA LEU A 59 11.22 -11.92 6.15
C LEU A 59 11.91 -13.05 5.37
N ALA A 60 13.24 -13.12 5.41
CA ALA A 60 14.02 -14.16 4.74
C ALA A 60 13.68 -15.56 5.27
N ASP A 61 13.53 -15.75 6.59
CA ASP A 61 13.12 -17.01 7.21
C ASP A 61 11.70 -17.45 6.76
N LYS A 62 10.79 -16.51 6.60
CA LYS A 62 9.45 -16.80 6.06
C LYS A 62 9.49 -17.12 4.56
N LEU A 63 10.27 -16.38 3.78
CA LEU A 63 10.43 -16.62 2.34
C LEU A 63 11.14 -17.95 2.05
N SER A 64 12.11 -18.37 2.87
CA SER A 64 12.81 -19.65 2.70
C SER A 64 11.89 -20.87 2.86
N LYS A 65 10.79 -20.72 3.60
CA LYS A 65 9.75 -21.76 3.79
C LYS A 65 8.68 -21.70 2.71
N TYR A 66 8.68 -20.64 1.92
CA TYR A 66 7.71 -20.43 0.86
C TYR A 66 8.09 -21.21 -0.39
N ASN A 67 7.19 -22.05 -0.85
CA ASN A 67 7.36 -22.84 -2.06
C ASN A 67 6.30 -22.42 -3.08
N ASN A 68 6.74 -21.81 -4.17
CA ASN A 68 5.88 -21.39 -5.27
C ASN A 68 6.28 -22.11 -6.56
N SER A 69 5.29 -22.59 -7.30
CA SER A 69 5.54 -23.24 -8.60
C SER A 69 5.94 -22.25 -9.71
N ASN A 70 5.65 -20.96 -9.53
CA ASN A 70 5.83 -19.94 -10.56
C ASN A 70 7.22 -19.29 -10.52
N PHE A 71 7.85 -19.19 -9.33
CA PHE A 71 9.19 -18.63 -9.18
C PHE A 71 9.86 -19.13 -7.90
N SER A 72 11.21 -19.15 -7.91
CA SER A 72 12.03 -19.45 -6.74
C SER A 72 12.59 -18.16 -6.16
N ILE A 73 12.58 -18.03 -4.82
CA ILE A 73 13.11 -16.86 -4.14
C ILE A 73 14.47 -17.20 -3.56
N LEU A 74 15.49 -16.46 -3.99
CA LEU A 74 16.81 -16.51 -3.40
C LEU A 74 16.87 -15.55 -2.21
N THR A 75 17.11 -16.10 -1.03
CA THR A 75 17.21 -15.34 0.23
C THR A 75 18.65 -15.03 0.63
N ASP A 76 19.61 -15.62 -0.06
CA ASP A 76 21.03 -15.51 0.24
C ASP A 76 21.66 -14.39 -0.60
N ASP A 77 22.28 -13.44 0.12
CA ASP A 77 23.20 -12.43 -0.36
C ASP A 77 22.69 -11.40 -1.39
N LEU A 78 22.25 -10.26 -0.88
CA LEU A 78 21.95 -9.03 -1.66
C LEU A 78 23.14 -8.55 -2.54
N GLY A 79 24.35 -9.09 -2.31
CA GLY A 79 25.56 -8.76 -3.06
C GLY A 79 25.80 -9.58 -4.32
N SER A 80 25.12 -10.72 -4.47
CA SER A 80 25.34 -11.63 -5.60
C SER A 80 24.27 -11.52 -6.68
N THR A 81 23.76 -10.30 -6.97
CA THR A 81 22.76 -10.11 -8.03
C THR A 81 23.27 -10.70 -9.34
N LYS A 82 22.88 -11.94 -9.62
CA LYS A 82 23.07 -12.55 -10.94
C LYS A 82 22.42 -11.63 -11.95
N ARG A 83 23.15 -11.30 -12.99
CA ARG A 83 22.90 -10.22 -13.95
C ARG A 83 21.53 -10.19 -14.65
N ASN A 84 20.62 -11.15 -14.41
CA ASN A 84 19.36 -11.29 -15.13
C ASN A 84 18.17 -11.70 -14.23
N SER A 85 18.25 -11.57 -12.90
CA SER A 85 17.14 -11.93 -12.01
C SER A 85 16.35 -10.70 -11.60
N ALA A 86 15.02 -10.84 -11.54
CA ALA A 86 14.17 -9.83 -10.92
C ALA A 86 14.43 -9.79 -9.41
N SER A 87 14.24 -8.63 -8.83
CA SER A 87 14.31 -8.41 -7.39
C SER A 87 12.91 -8.26 -6.82
N LEU A 88 12.69 -8.79 -5.62
CA LEU A 88 11.47 -8.67 -4.84
C LEU A 88 11.75 -7.90 -3.57
N ALA A 89 11.10 -6.77 -3.36
CA ALA A 89 11.15 -6.01 -2.13
C ALA A 89 9.81 -6.05 -1.40
N PHE A 90 9.87 -6.12 -0.07
CA PHE A 90 8.76 -5.78 0.80
C PHE A 90 8.83 -4.26 1.06
N VAL A 91 7.84 -3.53 0.58
CA VAL A 91 7.78 -2.06 0.70
C VAL A 91 6.79 -1.69 1.80
N VAL A 92 7.21 -0.82 2.73
CA VAL A 92 6.29 -0.07 3.61
C VAL A 92 6.04 1.27 2.95
N ASP A 93 4.83 1.47 2.45
CA ASP A 93 4.46 2.66 1.69
C ASP A 93 3.84 3.72 2.60
N PHE A 94 3.04 3.30 3.57
CA PHE A 94 2.36 4.18 4.51
C PHE A 94 2.17 3.52 5.88
N GLU A 95 2.36 4.29 6.95
CA GLU A 95 2.13 3.89 8.33
C GLU A 95 1.48 5.04 9.12
N LYS A 96 0.36 4.77 9.75
CA LYS A 96 -0.31 5.74 10.63
C LYS A 96 -1.07 5.01 11.73
N TYR A 97 -1.10 5.60 12.92
CA TYR A 97 -2.07 5.25 13.96
C TYR A 97 -2.84 6.49 14.37
N TYR A 98 -4.00 6.30 14.91
CA TYR A 98 -4.80 7.35 15.51
C TYR A 98 -5.65 6.81 16.65
N ILE A 99 -5.94 7.69 17.59
CA ILE A 99 -6.71 7.37 18.79
C ILE A 99 -7.92 8.29 18.80
N SER A 100 -9.12 7.72 18.86
CA SER A 100 -10.36 8.46 19.08
C SER A 100 -10.96 8.15 20.44
N LYS A 101 -11.57 9.15 21.10
CA LYS A 101 -12.37 8.93 22.30
C LYS A 101 -13.77 8.49 21.88
N LEU A 102 -14.28 7.41 22.44
CA LEU A 102 -15.67 7.02 22.23
C LEU A 102 -16.57 7.93 23.08
N SER A 103 -17.31 8.81 22.40
CA SER A 103 -18.17 9.77 23.08
C SER A 103 -19.23 9.09 23.94
N GLY A 104 -19.44 9.61 25.13
CA GLY A 104 -20.34 9.00 26.12
C GLY A 104 -19.78 7.80 26.87
N PHE A 105 -18.55 7.39 26.54
CA PHE A 105 -17.82 6.33 27.24
C PHE A 105 -16.45 6.83 27.64
N GLU A 106 -15.96 6.39 28.81
CA GLU A 106 -14.57 6.66 29.23
C GLU A 106 -13.61 5.66 28.54
N LYS A 107 -13.80 5.44 27.22
CA LYS A 107 -13.05 4.49 26.40
C LYS A 107 -12.44 5.16 25.18
N PHE A 108 -11.40 4.53 24.65
CA PHE A 108 -10.68 4.99 23.48
C PHE A 108 -10.65 3.89 22.42
N LYS A 109 -10.71 4.29 21.16
CA LYS A 109 -10.48 3.42 20.00
C LYS A 109 -9.09 3.72 19.47
N LEU A 110 -8.21 2.72 19.45
CA LEU A 110 -6.94 2.76 18.75
C LEU A 110 -7.13 2.12 17.38
N GLU A 111 -6.67 2.79 16.36
CA GLU A 111 -6.61 2.23 15.00
C GLU A 111 -5.20 2.39 14.45
N ILE A 112 -4.70 1.32 13.83
CA ILE A 112 -3.41 1.28 13.14
C ILE A 112 -3.69 0.91 11.69
N PHE A 113 -3.06 1.63 10.79
CA PHE A 113 -3.23 1.48 9.37
C PHE A 113 -1.88 1.46 8.67
N ILE A 114 -1.62 0.38 7.92
CA ILE A 114 -0.38 0.20 7.18
C ILE A 114 -0.73 -0.16 5.75
N VAL A 115 -0.15 0.54 4.78
CA VAL A 115 -0.11 0.14 3.38
C VAL A 115 1.28 -0.39 3.10
N ALA A 116 1.35 -1.59 2.56
CA ALA A 116 2.60 -2.22 2.15
C ALA A 116 2.44 -2.83 0.76
N GLU A 117 3.55 -3.15 0.10
CA GLU A 117 3.56 -3.65 -1.28
C GLU A 117 4.55 -4.80 -1.43
N ALA A 118 4.19 -5.78 -2.27
CA ALA A 118 5.15 -6.69 -2.86
C ALA A 118 5.59 -6.10 -4.21
N MET A 119 6.81 -5.59 -4.26
CA MET A 119 7.33 -4.88 -5.43
C MET A 119 8.39 -5.71 -6.14
N PHE A 120 8.16 -5.94 -7.44
CA PHE A 120 9.15 -6.54 -8.34
C PHE A 120 9.84 -5.44 -9.14
N PHE A 121 11.15 -5.51 -9.23
CA PHE A 121 11.95 -4.56 -10.00
C PHE A 121 13.19 -5.23 -10.58
N ASP A 122 13.70 -4.66 -11.67
CA ASP A 122 14.98 -5.03 -12.25
C ASP A 122 16.06 -4.18 -11.59
N PHE A 123 16.96 -4.82 -10.84
CA PHE A 123 18.02 -4.13 -10.11
C PHE A 123 19.04 -3.47 -11.04
N LYS A 124 19.28 -4.04 -12.23
CA LYS A 124 20.27 -3.53 -13.19
C LYS A 124 19.77 -2.28 -13.91
N THR A 125 18.53 -2.31 -14.36
CA THR A 125 17.91 -1.17 -15.07
C THR A 125 17.27 -0.17 -14.11
N LYS A 126 17.17 -0.53 -12.81
CA LYS A 126 16.46 0.25 -11.79
C LYS A 126 14.99 0.52 -12.17
N SER A 127 14.37 -0.40 -12.90
CA SER A 127 12.99 -0.27 -13.38
C SER A 127 12.04 -1.09 -12.54
N ILE A 128 10.95 -0.50 -12.07
CA ILE A 128 9.85 -1.23 -11.43
C ILE A 128 9.16 -2.07 -12.50
N LEU A 129 8.97 -3.35 -12.21
CA LEU A 129 8.28 -4.29 -13.07
C LEU A 129 6.80 -4.38 -12.69
N ALA A 130 6.51 -4.54 -11.40
CA ALA A 130 5.15 -4.62 -10.88
C ALA A 130 5.11 -4.28 -9.39
N SER A 131 4.00 -3.72 -8.92
CA SER A 131 3.69 -3.59 -7.51
C SER A 131 2.32 -4.18 -7.20
N HIS A 132 2.25 -4.85 -6.05
CA HIS A 132 1.08 -5.52 -5.52
C HIS A 132 0.82 -5.04 -4.09
N PRO A 133 0.15 -3.89 -3.93
CA PRO A 133 -0.08 -3.31 -2.62
C PRO A 133 -1.16 -4.05 -1.83
N PHE A 134 -1.02 -4.06 -0.51
CA PHE A 134 -2.00 -4.60 0.43
C PHE A 134 -2.12 -3.72 1.67
N ILE A 135 -3.18 -3.93 2.45
CA ILE A 135 -3.54 -3.10 3.59
C ILE A 135 -3.64 -3.96 4.84
N ILE A 136 -3.00 -3.52 5.92
CA ILE A 136 -3.22 -4.01 7.28
C ILE A 136 -4.01 -2.93 8.03
N SER A 137 -5.11 -3.34 8.64
CA SER A 137 -5.92 -2.49 9.51
C SER A 137 -6.15 -3.21 10.83
N TYR A 138 -5.72 -2.60 11.93
CA TYR A 138 -5.96 -3.06 13.28
C TYR A 138 -6.83 -2.07 14.02
N SER A 139 -7.77 -2.55 14.82
CA SER A 139 -8.64 -1.71 15.65
C SER A 139 -8.88 -2.37 17.00
N GLU A 140 -8.77 -1.59 18.07
CA GLU A 140 -8.94 -2.02 19.43
C GLU A 140 -9.70 -0.95 20.25
N ILE A 141 -10.53 -1.39 21.21
CA ILE A 141 -11.16 -0.51 22.21
C ILE A 141 -10.44 -0.68 23.53
N CYS A 142 -9.89 0.42 24.04
CA CYS A 142 -9.11 0.49 25.26
C CYS A 142 -9.91 1.20 26.35
N ASP A 143 -9.79 0.74 27.60
CA ASP A 143 -10.40 1.41 28.76
C ASP A 143 -9.69 2.72 29.13
N ASN A 144 -8.39 2.80 28.82
CA ASN A 144 -7.58 4.01 28.98
C ASN A 144 -7.00 4.43 27.65
N ARG A 145 -6.59 5.72 27.54
CA ARG A 145 -5.89 6.17 26.35
C ARG A 145 -4.60 5.38 26.16
N PRO A 146 -4.42 4.67 25.03
CA PRO A 146 -3.21 3.92 24.75
C PRO A 146 -1.98 4.83 24.78
N ASP A 147 -0.94 4.39 25.44
CA ASP A 147 0.36 5.02 25.43
C ASP A 147 1.24 4.50 24.31
N GLU A 148 2.40 5.10 24.13
CA GLU A 148 3.35 4.70 23.08
C GLU A 148 3.84 3.26 23.24
N ALA A 149 3.99 2.78 24.49
CA ALA A 149 4.45 1.41 24.75
C ALA A 149 3.40 0.38 24.30
N HIS A 150 2.12 0.65 24.55
CA HIS A 150 1.02 -0.19 24.07
C HIS A 150 0.98 -0.23 22.54
N ILE A 151 1.07 0.93 21.87
CA ILE A 151 1.08 1.03 20.40
C ILE A 151 2.26 0.27 19.84
N ARG A 152 3.45 0.46 20.40
CA ARG A 152 4.69 -0.24 20.00
C ARG A 152 4.56 -1.76 20.08
N ALA A 153 3.98 -2.26 21.17
CA ALA A 153 3.77 -3.70 21.35
C ALA A 153 2.85 -4.29 20.26
N ILE A 154 1.87 -3.52 19.76
CA ILE A 154 1.03 -3.97 18.65
C ILE A 154 1.83 -4.00 17.34
N PHE A 155 2.63 -2.98 17.05
CA PHE A 155 3.50 -2.98 15.88
C PHE A 155 4.50 -4.16 15.92
N GLU A 156 5.10 -4.45 17.08
CA GLU A 156 5.98 -5.61 17.26
C GLU A 156 5.28 -6.95 16.96
N ARG A 157 3.98 -7.05 17.23
CA ARG A 157 3.19 -8.24 16.87
C ARG A 157 2.84 -8.27 15.38
N ILE A 158 2.49 -7.14 14.77
CA ILE A 158 2.22 -7.04 13.33
C ILE A 158 3.45 -7.44 12.52
N TYR A 159 4.65 -6.99 12.94
CA TYR A 159 5.94 -7.27 12.27
C TYR A 159 6.70 -8.47 12.85
N GLY A 160 6.10 -9.23 13.77
CA GLY A 160 6.74 -10.36 14.42
C GLY A 160 6.91 -11.59 13.52
N ALA A 161 7.62 -12.59 14.03
CA ALA A 161 7.80 -13.86 13.34
C ALA A 161 6.53 -14.72 13.36
N ASP A 162 5.73 -14.61 14.42
CA ASP A 162 4.54 -15.43 14.65
C ASP A 162 3.28 -14.78 14.06
N ALA A 163 2.26 -15.61 13.84
CA ALA A 163 0.95 -15.14 13.43
C ALA A 163 0.33 -14.23 14.49
N PHE A 164 -0.25 -13.10 14.06
CA PHE A 164 -0.98 -12.19 14.92
C PHE A 164 -2.48 -12.29 14.66
N ILE A 165 -3.15 -13.15 15.40
CA ILE A 165 -4.59 -13.43 15.20
C ILE A 165 -5.44 -12.45 16.01
N VAL A 166 -6.31 -11.71 15.35
CA VAL A 166 -7.32 -10.82 15.92
C VAL A 166 -8.65 -11.09 15.24
N ASN A 167 -9.70 -11.41 16.01
CA ASN A 167 -11.03 -11.72 15.48
C ASN A 167 -11.00 -12.77 14.34
N SER A 168 -10.20 -13.83 14.52
CA SER A 168 -9.99 -14.91 13.54
C SER A 168 -9.28 -14.50 12.24
N GLN A 169 -8.76 -13.28 12.16
CA GLN A 169 -7.95 -12.79 11.06
C GLN A 169 -6.48 -12.72 11.48
N ASN A 170 -5.59 -13.24 10.65
CA ASN A 170 -4.16 -13.07 10.85
C ASN A 170 -3.75 -11.67 10.34
N LEU A 171 -3.17 -10.85 11.21
CA LEU A 171 -2.70 -9.49 10.90
C LEU A 171 -1.17 -9.40 10.81
N ASN A 172 -0.45 -10.54 10.77
CA ASN A 172 0.98 -10.53 10.54
C ASN A 172 1.29 -10.04 9.12
N ILE A 173 2.09 -9.00 9.01
CA ILE A 173 2.33 -8.29 7.74
C ILE A 173 3.11 -9.14 6.74
N PHE A 174 4.03 -9.99 7.22
CA PHE A 174 4.79 -10.87 6.35
C PHE A 174 3.96 -12.05 5.83
N ASP A 175 2.95 -12.50 6.58
CA ASP A 175 2.01 -13.51 6.11
C ASP A 175 1.12 -12.94 4.99
N PHE A 176 0.68 -11.67 5.12
CA PHE A 176 0.00 -10.96 4.03
C PHE A 176 0.88 -10.78 2.80
N PHE A 177 2.16 -10.47 3.00
CA PHE A 177 3.11 -10.40 1.91
C PHE A 177 3.25 -11.74 1.17
N ILE A 178 3.43 -12.84 1.93
CA ILE A 178 3.50 -14.20 1.37
C ILE A 178 2.20 -14.55 0.61
N GLU A 179 1.04 -14.28 1.20
CA GLU A 179 -0.24 -14.49 0.53
C GLU A 179 -0.34 -13.67 -0.77
N THR A 180 0.13 -12.42 -0.73
CA THR A 180 0.12 -11.54 -1.92
C THR A 180 0.95 -12.13 -3.04
N ILE A 181 2.21 -12.51 -2.77
CA ILE A 181 3.11 -13.06 -3.79
C ILE A 181 2.69 -14.45 -4.26
N SER A 182 1.95 -15.22 -3.46
CA SER A 182 1.46 -16.56 -3.83
C SER A 182 0.54 -16.55 -5.06
N ASN A 183 -0.14 -15.43 -5.29
CA ASN A 183 -1.12 -15.28 -6.34
C ASN A 183 -0.57 -14.60 -7.60
N ILE A 184 0.75 -14.33 -7.65
CA ILE A 184 1.38 -13.60 -8.75
C ILE A 184 1.92 -14.58 -9.79
N ASN A 185 1.66 -14.30 -11.07
CA ASN A 185 2.36 -14.92 -12.18
C ASN A 185 3.42 -13.95 -12.74
N PRO A 186 4.72 -14.19 -12.52
CA PRO A 186 5.79 -13.28 -12.94
C PRO A 186 5.84 -13.07 -14.47
N GLU A 187 5.40 -14.04 -15.27
CA GLU A 187 5.39 -13.92 -16.71
C GLU A 187 4.43 -12.85 -17.24
N ARG A 188 3.44 -12.45 -16.41
CA ARG A 188 2.46 -11.40 -16.75
C ARG A 188 2.88 -9.99 -16.31
N VAL A 189 4.07 -9.84 -15.78
CA VAL A 189 4.59 -8.57 -15.20
C VAL A 189 4.74 -7.44 -16.24
N HIS A 190 4.66 -7.76 -17.54
CA HIS A 190 4.91 -6.79 -18.62
C HIS A 190 3.66 -6.34 -19.39
N SER A 191 2.47 -6.69 -18.93
CA SER A 191 1.24 -6.21 -19.55
C SER A 191 0.88 -4.80 -19.05
N SER A 192 -0.02 -4.16 -19.77
CA SER A 192 -0.51 -2.79 -19.52
C SER A 192 -0.61 -2.44 -18.04
N SER A 193 0.03 -1.37 -17.65
CA SER A 193 0.08 -0.95 -16.26
C SER A 193 -0.85 0.23 -15.99
N ILE A 194 -1.51 0.22 -14.84
CA ILE A 194 -2.38 1.26 -14.34
C ILE A 194 -1.91 1.69 -12.95
N GLY A 195 -2.06 2.96 -12.62
CA GLY A 195 -1.74 3.45 -11.28
C GLY A 195 -2.21 4.89 -11.10
N VAL A 196 -2.25 5.32 -9.85
CA VAL A 196 -2.53 6.73 -9.55
C VAL A 196 -1.33 7.56 -9.98
N SER A 197 -1.55 8.47 -10.94
CA SER A 197 -0.53 9.37 -11.46
C SER A 197 -0.60 10.76 -10.84
N LYS A 198 -1.78 11.18 -10.40
CA LYS A 198 -1.99 12.51 -9.84
C LYS A 198 -3.05 12.52 -8.75
N VAL A 199 -2.76 13.20 -7.65
CA VAL A 199 -3.75 13.52 -6.62
C VAL A 199 -3.83 15.02 -6.45
N ASN A 200 -5.02 15.57 -6.63
CA ASN A 200 -5.32 16.98 -6.40
C ASN A 200 -6.16 17.11 -5.14
N ILE A 201 -5.81 18.05 -4.28
CA ILE A 201 -6.60 18.42 -3.10
C ILE A 201 -7.13 19.82 -3.39
N LEU A 202 -8.46 19.97 -3.46
CA LEU A 202 -9.03 21.27 -3.74
C LEU A 202 -8.85 22.23 -2.56
N PRO A 203 -8.65 23.54 -2.79
CA PRO A 203 -8.37 24.52 -1.74
C PRO A 203 -9.35 24.47 -0.58
N GLU A 204 -10.64 24.28 -0.85
CA GLU A 204 -11.70 24.22 0.16
C GLU A 204 -11.63 22.99 1.08
N THR A 205 -10.76 22.01 0.77
CA THR A 205 -10.57 20.80 1.58
C THR A 205 -9.27 20.81 2.39
N ILE A 206 -8.34 21.71 2.10
CA ILE A 206 -6.99 21.75 2.69
C ILE A 206 -7.04 21.88 4.20
N ASP A 207 -7.87 22.77 4.75
CA ASP A 207 -7.97 22.96 6.21
C ASP A 207 -8.36 21.67 6.95
N ASN A 208 -9.24 20.85 6.36
CA ASN A 208 -9.64 19.59 6.95
C ASN A 208 -8.60 18.50 6.76
N VAL A 209 -7.81 18.55 5.68
CA VAL A 209 -6.63 17.71 5.49
C VAL A 209 -5.57 18.00 6.57
N LEU A 210 -5.31 19.27 6.87
CA LEU A 210 -4.37 19.66 7.93
C LEU A 210 -4.85 19.19 9.33
N LYS A 211 -6.18 19.17 9.58
CA LYS A 211 -6.75 18.62 10.82
C LYS A 211 -6.51 17.12 11.01
N MET A 212 -6.25 16.38 9.92
CA MET A 212 -5.84 14.98 10.01
C MET A 212 -4.36 14.78 10.41
N GLY A 213 -3.65 15.88 10.71
CA GLY A 213 -2.23 15.83 11.03
C GLY A 213 -1.34 15.52 9.82
N PHE A 214 -1.87 15.66 8.58
CA PHE A 214 -1.10 15.52 7.34
C PHE A 214 -0.66 16.87 6.80
N ARG A 215 0.52 16.88 6.19
CA ARG A 215 0.83 17.89 5.19
C ARG A 215 0.11 17.54 3.89
N GLU A 216 -0.02 18.49 2.98
CA GLU A 216 -0.72 18.27 1.70
C GLU A 216 -0.09 17.15 0.86
N ASP A 217 1.24 17.10 0.81
CA ASP A 217 1.98 16.07 0.08
C ASP A 217 1.79 14.66 0.71
N GLU A 218 1.80 14.56 2.03
CA GLU A 218 1.53 13.32 2.76
C GLU A 218 0.09 12.82 2.52
N ALA A 219 -0.87 13.74 2.50
CA ALA A 219 -2.26 13.38 2.19
C ALA A 219 -2.43 12.88 0.75
N LYS A 220 -1.72 13.47 -0.22
CA LYS A 220 -1.71 13.00 -1.61
C LYS A 220 -1.13 11.59 -1.72
N GLU A 221 -0.01 11.33 -1.07
CA GLU A 221 0.59 10.01 -1.01
C GLU A 221 -0.36 9.01 -0.35
N PHE A 222 -0.94 9.35 0.80
CA PHE A 222 -1.92 8.50 1.49
C PHE A 222 -3.11 8.11 0.61
N ILE A 223 -3.73 9.09 -0.05
CA ILE A 223 -4.87 8.84 -0.95
C ILE A 223 -4.46 7.93 -2.12
N ALA A 224 -3.28 8.19 -2.70
CA ALA A 224 -2.78 7.41 -3.84
C ALA A 224 -2.49 5.96 -3.45
N SER A 225 -1.78 5.74 -2.35
CA SER A 225 -1.41 4.41 -1.84
C SER A 225 -2.66 3.60 -1.48
N LEU A 226 -3.62 4.23 -0.80
CA LEU A 226 -4.92 3.62 -0.51
C LEU A 226 -5.66 3.20 -1.78
N PHE A 227 -5.74 4.10 -2.76
CA PHE A 227 -6.47 3.84 -4.00
C PHE A 227 -5.84 2.70 -4.79
N ASN A 228 -4.52 2.71 -4.94
CA ASN A 228 -3.76 1.63 -5.57
C ASN A 228 -4.00 0.29 -4.85
N ALA A 229 -3.98 0.27 -3.52
CA ALA A 229 -4.22 -0.94 -2.73
C ALA A 229 -5.65 -1.48 -2.92
N TYR A 230 -6.66 -0.61 -2.97
CA TYR A 230 -8.04 -1.06 -3.24
C TYR A 230 -8.26 -1.47 -4.70
N ILE A 231 -7.57 -0.87 -5.68
CA ILE A 231 -7.56 -1.35 -7.07
C ILE A 231 -6.99 -2.78 -7.11
N TYR A 232 -5.81 -3.00 -6.53
CA TYR A 232 -5.23 -4.34 -6.49
C TYR A 232 -6.14 -5.34 -5.75
N LYS A 233 -6.66 -4.97 -4.58
CA LYS A 233 -7.56 -5.82 -3.79
C LYS A 233 -8.78 -6.30 -4.58
N ASN A 234 -9.40 -5.40 -5.35
CA ASN A 234 -10.64 -5.68 -6.07
C ASN A 234 -10.42 -6.34 -7.43
N PHE A 235 -9.35 -5.99 -8.14
CA PHE A 235 -9.16 -6.39 -9.53
C PHE A 235 -8.01 -7.37 -9.74
N LYS A 236 -7.10 -7.52 -8.74
CA LYS A 236 -5.95 -8.43 -8.77
C LYS A 236 -5.00 -8.16 -9.96
N ILE A 237 -4.86 -6.92 -10.36
CA ILE A 237 -3.90 -6.47 -11.37
C ILE A 237 -2.77 -5.70 -10.70
N PRO A 238 -1.51 -5.83 -11.19
CA PRO A 238 -0.42 -5.03 -10.67
C PRO A 238 -0.68 -3.54 -10.92
N VAL A 239 -0.22 -2.71 -10.01
CA VAL A 239 -0.33 -1.25 -10.13
C VAL A 239 1.06 -0.64 -10.19
N ILE A 240 1.14 0.59 -10.70
CA ILE A 240 2.35 1.39 -10.60
C ILE A 240 2.28 2.17 -9.28
N PRO A 241 3.33 2.11 -8.45
CA PRO A 241 3.41 2.93 -7.24
C PRO A 241 3.31 4.43 -7.57
N TYR A 242 2.73 5.17 -6.65
CA TYR A 242 2.57 6.62 -6.83
C TYR A 242 3.90 7.34 -6.76
N SER A 243 4.18 8.18 -7.77
CA SER A 243 5.33 9.08 -7.78
C SER A 243 4.85 10.52 -7.92
N TYR A 244 5.30 11.37 -7.01
CA TYR A 244 4.92 12.78 -7.04
C TYR A 244 5.41 13.52 -8.29
N ASP A 245 6.59 13.16 -8.79
CA ASP A 245 7.26 13.81 -9.92
C ASP A 245 7.22 13.00 -11.23
N GLY A 246 6.54 11.87 -11.23
CA GLY A 246 6.11 11.16 -12.44
C GLY A 246 7.07 10.13 -13.03
N SER A 247 8.35 10.04 -12.64
CA SER A 247 9.26 9.09 -13.27
C SER A 247 10.15 8.30 -12.30
N GLU A 248 10.52 8.88 -11.18
CA GLU A 248 11.45 8.27 -10.23
C GLU A 248 10.81 8.15 -8.85
N ILE A 249 10.99 7.01 -8.20
CA ILE A 249 10.49 6.74 -6.86
C ILE A 249 11.66 6.42 -5.96
N PHE A 250 11.77 7.16 -4.87
CA PHE A 250 12.79 6.94 -3.86
C PHE A 250 12.33 5.93 -2.82
N TYR A 251 13.21 5.00 -2.51
CA TYR A 251 13.06 4.07 -1.42
C TYR A 251 14.30 4.11 -0.51
N VAL A 252 14.09 3.83 0.77
CA VAL A 252 15.17 3.73 1.75
C VAL A 252 15.19 2.32 2.32
N MET A 253 16.35 1.64 2.22
CA MET A 253 16.56 0.31 2.77
C MET A 253 17.07 0.42 4.21
N ALA A 254 16.46 -0.34 5.13
CA ALA A 254 16.88 -0.32 6.52
C ALA A 254 18.34 -0.79 6.72
N ASP A 255 18.74 -1.86 6.03
CA ASP A 255 20.07 -2.47 6.16
C ASP A 255 21.07 -1.99 5.10
N GLY A 256 20.60 -1.21 4.11
CA GLY A 256 21.42 -0.79 2.97
C GLY A 256 21.71 -1.92 1.98
N TYR A 257 22.43 -1.60 0.92
CA TYR A 257 22.94 -2.55 -0.06
C TYR A 257 24.24 -2.04 -0.67
N MET A 258 25.04 -2.93 -1.27
CA MET A 258 26.28 -2.56 -1.94
C MET A 258 26.01 -2.11 -3.38
N GLU A 259 26.42 -0.90 -3.70
CA GLU A 259 26.39 -0.36 -5.06
C GLU A 259 27.77 0.15 -5.45
N SER A 260 28.35 -0.45 -6.48
CA SER A 260 29.70 -0.06 -6.93
C SER A 260 30.72 0.02 -5.80
N ASP A 261 30.77 -0.99 -4.94
CA ASP A 261 31.64 -1.11 -3.76
C ASP A 261 31.40 -0.07 -2.65
N LYS A 262 30.24 0.60 -2.68
CA LYS A 262 29.82 1.52 -1.61
C LYS A 262 28.52 1.03 -0.99
N LEU A 263 28.49 1.04 0.35
CA LEU A 263 27.24 0.80 1.07
C LEU A 263 26.33 2.02 0.89
N THR A 264 25.14 1.79 0.37
CA THR A 264 24.08 2.80 0.27
C THR A 264 22.77 2.24 0.83
N ASN A 265 21.92 3.10 1.33
CA ASN A 265 20.59 2.74 1.78
C ASN A 265 19.49 3.41 0.91
N GLN A 266 19.89 4.12 -0.13
CA GLN A 266 18.99 4.81 -1.05
C GLN A 266 18.84 4.00 -2.33
N LEU A 267 17.59 3.63 -2.66
CA LEU A 267 17.23 2.94 -3.88
C LEU A 267 16.33 3.86 -4.71
N LEU A 268 16.81 4.27 -5.87
CA LEU A 268 16.05 5.06 -6.83
C LEU A 268 15.59 4.15 -7.95
N LEU A 269 14.27 4.00 -8.10
CA LEU A 269 13.68 3.18 -9.14
C LEU A 269 12.86 4.02 -10.11
N GLN A 270 12.92 3.65 -11.37
CA GLN A 270 12.11 4.24 -12.43
C GLN A 270 10.75 3.56 -12.50
N ALA A 271 9.69 4.35 -12.42
CA ALA A 271 8.34 3.85 -12.68
C ALA A 271 8.17 3.58 -14.18
N PRO A 272 7.57 2.45 -14.57
CA PRO A 272 7.22 2.21 -15.96
C PRO A 272 6.18 3.24 -16.43
N ARG A 273 6.12 3.50 -17.74
CA ARG A 273 5.04 4.32 -18.28
C ARG A 273 3.71 3.60 -18.11
N SER A 274 2.78 4.27 -17.43
CA SER A 274 1.41 3.77 -17.31
C SER A 274 0.71 3.81 -18.65
N THR A 275 0.07 2.71 -19.03
CA THR A 275 -0.87 2.71 -20.16
C THR A 275 -2.14 3.48 -19.81
N TYR A 276 -2.57 3.35 -18.53
CA TYR A 276 -3.68 4.10 -17.99
C TYR A 276 -3.27 4.83 -16.71
N LYS A 277 -3.53 6.13 -16.67
CA LYS A 277 -3.21 7.05 -15.57
C LYS A 277 -4.48 7.38 -14.80
N ILE A 278 -4.51 7.11 -13.52
CA ILE A 278 -5.63 7.49 -12.65
C ILE A 278 -5.31 8.83 -12.01
N ASP A 279 -6.17 9.82 -12.24
CA ASP A 279 -6.15 11.10 -11.56
C ASP A 279 -7.27 11.16 -10.53
N ILE A 280 -6.94 11.52 -9.30
CA ILE A 280 -7.89 11.64 -8.21
C ILE A 280 -7.93 13.11 -7.77
N SER A 281 -9.13 13.68 -7.68
CA SER A 281 -9.30 14.99 -7.07
C SER A 281 -10.19 14.86 -5.83
N LEU A 282 -9.64 15.15 -4.65
CA LEU A 282 -10.42 15.30 -3.41
C LEU A 282 -11.21 16.59 -3.49
N ARG A 283 -12.50 16.49 -3.79
CA ARG A 283 -13.40 17.63 -4.03
C ARG A 283 -14.09 18.12 -2.78
N LYS A 284 -14.36 17.21 -1.84
CA LYS A 284 -15.00 17.52 -0.57
C LYS A 284 -14.38 16.69 0.53
N LEU A 285 -14.11 17.34 1.63
CA LEU A 285 -13.80 16.74 2.92
C LEU A 285 -14.39 17.71 3.95
N LEU A 286 -15.48 17.31 4.62
CA LEU A 286 -16.25 18.22 5.46
C LEU A 286 -16.81 17.50 6.70
N SER A 287 -17.05 18.29 7.73
CA SER A 287 -17.87 17.91 8.86
C SER A 287 -18.99 18.95 9.08
N LYS A 288 -20.16 18.50 9.50
CA LYS A 288 -21.26 19.36 9.89
C LYS A 288 -22.11 18.71 10.99
N ILE A 289 -22.71 19.51 11.83
CA ILE A 289 -23.72 19.03 12.78
C ILE A 289 -24.95 18.61 11.95
N ALA A 290 -25.30 17.34 12.03
CA ALA A 290 -26.51 16.80 11.41
C ALA A 290 -27.73 16.93 12.35
N GLU A 291 -27.49 16.77 13.65
CA GLU A 291 -28.54 16.83 14.66
C GLU A 291 -27.95 17.25 16.01
N GLU A 292 -28.73 18.00 16.80
CA GLU A 292 -28.40 18.31 18.20
C GLU A 292 -29.66 18.11 19.05
N ARG A 293 -29.60 17.20 20.03
CA ARG A 293 -30.69 16.92 20.96
C ARG A 293 -30.15 16.62 22.36
N ARG A 294 -30.71 17.28 23.35
CA ARG A 294 -30.45 16.99 24.80
C ARG A 294 -28.98 16.89 25.14
N GLY A 295 -28.15 17.81 24.62
CA GLY A 295 -26.72 17.81 24.87
C GLY A 295 -25.91 16.76 24.11
N ILE A 296 -26.50 16.11 23.10
CA ILE A 296 -25.82 15.19 22.20
C ILE A 296 -25.82 15.82 20.82
N ARG A 297 -24.66 15.83 20.17
CA ARG A 297 -24.46 16.27 18.78
C ARG A 297 -24.07 15.09 17.89
N THR A 298 -24.82 14.94 16.80
CA THR A 298 -24.43 14.02 15.73
C THR A 298 -23.74 14.82 14.64
N TYR A 299 -22.47 14.51 14.40
CA TYR A 299 -21.70 15.08 13.29
C TYR A 299 -21.78 14.14 12.09
N PHE A 300 -22.00 14.72 10.93
CA PHE A 300 -21.82 14.05 9.66
C PHE A 300 -20.46 14.42 9.07
N PHE A 301 -19.67 13.42 8.74
CA PHE A 301 -18.40 13.55 8.00
C PHE A 301 -18.61 13.07 6.59
N GLY A 302 -18.19 13.85 5.61
CA GLY A 302 -18.39 13.53 4.20
C GLY A 302 -17.16 13.82 3.36
N ALA A 303 -16.86 12.91 2.43
CA ALA A 303 -15.79 13.09 1.47
C ALA A 303 -16.24 12.73 0.06
N SER A 304 -15.63 13.32 -0.98
CA SER A 304 -15.88 12.93 -2.37
C SER A 304 -14.63 13.08 -3.23
N TYR A 305 -14.42 12.07 -4.09
CA TYR A 305 -13.43 12.08 -5.15
C TYR A 305 -14.06 12.31 -6.51
N LEU A 306 -13.37 13.05 -7.36
CA LEU A 306 -13.48 12.90 -8.80
C LEU A 306 -12.37 11.96 -9.24
N VAL A 307 -12.73 10.83 -9.85
CA VAL A 307 -11.80 9.84 -10.40
C VAL A 307 -11.85 9.95 -11.91
N SER A 308 -10.72 10.27 -12.52
CA SER A 308 -10.55 10.32 -13.97
C SER A 308 -9.48 9.33 -14.38
N VAL A 309 -9.66 8.65 -15.52
CA VAL A 309 -8.62 7.81 -16.12
C VAL A 309 -8.28 8.37 -17.47
N ARG A 310 -6.99 8.53 -17.71
CA ARG A 310 -6.43 8.91 -19.01
C ARG A 310 -5.66 7.74 -19.59
N ASP A 311 -5.73 7.60 -20.91
CA ASP A 311 -4.95 6.62 -21.66
C ASP A 311 -3.54 7.14 -22.00
N ILE A 312 -2.81 6.40 -22.84
CA ILE A 312 -1.44 6.73 -23.25
C ILE A 312 -1.36 8.03 -24.08
N GLU A 313 -2.46 8.44 -24.72
CA GLU A 313 -2.57 9.68 -25.48
C GLU A 313 -3.04 10.85 -24.62
N ASP A 314 -3.14 10.64 -23.28
CA ASP A 314 -3.67 11.58 -22.29
C ASP A 314 -5.15 11.94 -22.50
N GLU A 315 -5.89 11.16 -23.27
CA GLU A 315 -7.34 11.32 -23.42
C GLU A 315 -8.09 10.79 -22.20
N VAL A 316 -9.12 11.52 -21.77
CA VAL A 316 -9.96 11.10 -20.64
C VAL A 316 -10.94 10.03 -21.09
N VAL A 317 -10.66 8.79 -20.76
CA VAL A 317 -11.49 7.62 -21.10
C VAL A 317 -12.50 7.24 -20.01
N PHE A 318 -12.33 7.80 -18.81
CA PHE A 318 -13.27 7.61 -17.69
C PHE A 318 -13.26 8.84 -16.79
N ASN A 319 -14.45 9.26 -16.30
CA ASN A 319 -14.57 10.41 -15.39
C ASN A 319 -15.84 10.30 -14.55
N LYS A 320 -15.73 10.06 -13.24
CA LYS A 320 -16.87 9.90 -12.33
C LYS A 320 -16.59 10.46 -10.94
N THR A 321 -17.63 11.00 -10.32
CA THR A 321 -17.59 11.42 -8.91
C THR A 321 -18.11 10.31 -8.00
N ILE A 322 -17.37 10.04 -6.93
CA ILE A 322 -17.71 9.06 -5.89
C ILE A 322 -17.71 9.79 -4.55
N GLY A 323 -18.74 9.61 -3.77
CA GLY A 323 -18.87 10.19 -2.44
C GLY A 323 -19.19 9.14 -1.38
N LYS A 324 -18.75 9.39 -0.16
CA LYS A 324 -19.03 8.58 1.04
C LYS A 324 -19.19 9.49 2.24
N GLY A 325 -19.99 9.09 3.20
CA GLY A 325 -20.14 9.77 4.48
C GLY A 325 -20.27 8.78 5.62
N ASN A 326 -19.92 9.26 6.79
CA ASN A 326 -20.08 8.59 8.07
C ASN A 326 -20.63 9.56 9.11
N SER A 327 -21.10 9.07 10.25
CA SER A 327 -21.61 9.91 11.32
C SER A 327 -20.99 9.47 12.64
N ALA A 328 -20.62 10.45 13.46
CA ALA A 328 -20.12 10.23 14.81
C ALA A 328 -20.96 11.07 15.81
N ILE A 329 -21.12 10.53 17.01
CA ILE A 329 -21.91 11.12 18.07
C ILE A 329 -20.99 11.65 19.14
N TYR A 330 -21.23 12.89 19.61
CA TYR A 330 -20.48 13.55 20.66
C TYR A 330 -21.42 14.12 21.73
N ILE A 331 -20.96 14.15 22.98
CA ILE A 331 -21.58 14.99 24.00
C ILE A 331 -21.20 16.44 23.65
N ALA A 332 -22.19 17.33 23.66
CA ALA A 332 -22.00 18.74 23.31
C ALA A 332 -20.92 19.39 24.21
N GLY A 333 -19.87 19.89 23.56
CA GLY A 333 -18.71 20.49 24.22
C GLY A 333 -17.47 19.59 24.30
N GLU A 334 -17.62 18.26 24.27
CA GLU A 334 -16.46 17.33 24.20
C GLU A 334 -15.65 17.48 22.91
N GLU A 335 -16.35 17.76 21.80
CA GLU A 335 -15.75 17.92 20.48
C GLU A 335 -14.71 19.05 20.42
N LYS A 336 -14.77 20.03 21.33
CA LYS A 336 -13.79 21.12 21.39
C LYS A 336 -12.38 20.65 21.78
N ASN A 337 -12.31 19.53 22.47
CA ASN A 337 -11.07 18.92 22.94
C ASN A 337 -10.60 17.79 22.01
N TRP A 338 -11.31 17.58 20.90
CA TRP A 338 -11.03 16.46 20.00
C TRP A 338 -10.95 16.94 18.54
N PRO A 339 -9.82 16.75 17.84
CA PRO A 339 -9.55 17.41 16.56
C PRO A 339 -10.23 16.77 15.34
N PHE A 340 -11.16 15.80 15.51
CA PHE A 340 -11.79 15.06 14.40
C PHE A 340 -10.78 14.36 13.45
N GLU A 341 -9.54 14.15 13.89
CA GLU A 341 -8.47 13.54 13.07
C GLU A 341 -8.89 12.14 12.59
N ALA A 342 -9.34 11.32 13.53
CA ALA A 342 -9.75 9.94 13.25
C ALA A 342 -10.94 9.87 12.29
N GLU A 343 -11.94 10.71 12.47
CA GLU A 343 -13.17 10.72 11.68
C GLU A 343 -12.90 11.14 10.23
N TYR A 344 -12.01 12.10 10.00
CA TYR A 344 -11.60 12.49 8.66
C TYR A 344 -10.78 11.38 7.97
N ILE A 345 -9.87 10.73 8.69
CA ILE A 345 -9.09 9.60 8.16
C ILE A 345 -10.04 8.44 7.84
N GLU A 346 -10.93 8.08 8.77
CA GLU A 346 -11.89 7.00 8.59
C GLU A 346 -12.78 7.24 7.36
N VAL A 347 -13.33 8.44 7.17
CA VAL A 347 -14.18 8.74 6.01
C VAL A 347 -13.42 8.67 4.69
N LEU A 348 -12.12 9.02 4.66
CA LEU A 348 -11.28 8.86 3.47
C LEU A 348 -10.99 7.39 3.17
N ILE A 349 -10.70 6.58 4.19
CA ILE A 349 -10.53 5.13 4.03
C ILE A 349 -11.83 4.52 3.49
N MET A 350 -12.98 4.81 4.11
CA MET A 350 -14.29 4.33 3.68
C MET A 350 -14.63 4.78 2.25
N LEU A 351 -14.30 6.04 1.89
CA LEU A 351 -14.51 6.56 0.54
C LEU A 351 -13.68 5.78 -0.48
N THR A 352 -12.39 5.55 -0.19
CA THR A 352 -11.49 4.86 -1.11
C THR A 352 -11.86 3.38 -1.25
N GLN A 353 -12.23 2.72 -0.17
CA GLN A 353 -12.77 1.36 -0.20
C GLN A 353 -14.05 1.30 -1.05
N SER A 354 -15.01 2.18 -0.77
CA SER A 354 -16.27 2.26 -1.52
C SER A 354 -16.04 2.60 -3.01
N ALA A 355 -15.01 3.41 -3.32
CA ALA A 355 -14.63 3.69 -4.69
C ALA A 355 -14.16 2.40 -5.39
N GLY A 356 -13.21 1.66 -4.81
CA GLY A 356 -12.72 0.41 -5.36
C GLY A 356 -13.82 -0.64 -5.57
N GLU A 357 -14.74 -0.78 -4.60
CA GLU A 357 -15.87 -1.70 -4.71
C GLU A 357 -16.85 -1.29 -5.83
N ARG A 358 -17.24 -0.01 -5.88
CA ARG A 358 -18.18 0.50 -6.89
C ARG A 358 -17.60 0.49 -8.29
N LEU A 359 -16.31 0.78 -8.45
CA LEU A 359 -15.62 0.66 -9.74
C LEU A 359 -15.69 -0.76 -10.30
N LYS A 360 -15.78 -1.77 -9.42
CA LYS A 360 -15.90 -3.18 -9.80
C LYS A 360 -17.35 -3.62 -10.04
N THR A 361 -18.30 -3.18 -9.23
CA THR A 361 -19.62 -3.82 -9.12
C THR A 361 -20.79 -2.97 -9.64
N ASP A 362 -20.64 -1.63 -9.68
CA ASP A 362 -21.73 -0.74 -10.07
C ASP A 362 -21.72 -0.50 -11.59
N ALA A 363 -22.78 -0.84 -12.27
CA ALA A 363 -22.95 -0.66 -13.71
C ALA A 363 -22.70 0.77 -14.21
N LYS A 364 -22.88 1.79 -13.35
CA LYS A 364 -22.54 3.19 -13.68
C LYS A 364 -21.07 3.44 -13.90
N PHE A 365 -20.22 2.48 -13.49
CA PHE A 365 -18.76 2.53 -13.58
C PHE A 365 -18.20 1.45 -14.51
N SER A 366 -19.02 0.79 -15.35
CA SER A 366 -18.61 -0.29 -16.26
C SER A 366 -17.42 0.08 -17.15
N GLY A 367 -17.33 1.34 -17.61
CA GLY A 367 -16.18 1.80 -18.39
C GLY A 367 -14.83 1.67 -17.67
N PHE A 368 -14.80 1.69 -16.33
CA PHE A 368 -13.58 1.41 -15.58
C PHE A 368 -13.21 -0.09 -15.65
N SER A 369 -14.18 -0.98 -15.51
CA SER A 369 -13.96 -2.42 -15.64
C SER A 369 -13.45 -2.80 -17.04
N GLU A 370 -13.90 -2.13 -18.10
CA GLU A 370 -13.42 -2.32 -19.46
C GLU A 370 -11.94 -1.91 -19.61
N ILE A 371 -11.51 -0.84 -18.92
CA ILE A 371 -10.10 -0.44 -18.86
C ILE A 371 -9.27 -1.51 -18.14
N ILE A 372 -9.77 -2.02 -17.02
CA ILE A 372 -9.08 -3.07 -16.24
C ILE A 372 -8.89 -4.35 -17.06
N GLU A 373 -9.89 -4.76 -17.85
CA GLU A 373 -9.74 -5.94 -18.70
C GLU A 373 -8.62 -5.77 -19.74
N LYS A 374 -8.34 -4.55 -20.20
CA LYS A 374 -7.22 -4.26 -21.08
C LYS A 374 -5.86 -4.25 -20.34
N CYS A 375 -5.86 -4.18 -19.02
CA CYS A 375 -4.66 -4.27 -18.17
C CYS A 375 -4.34 -5.71 -17.72
N ARG A 376 -5.19 -6.69 -18.02
CA ARG A 376 -5.00 -8.12 -17.72
C ARG A 376 -4.25 -8.84 -18.82
#